data_4c76269558bd2793fc0e5aa473c239b8
#
_entry.id   4c76269558bd2793fc0e5aa473c239b8
#
_cell.length_a   1.000
_cell.length_b   1.000
_cell.length_c   1.000
_cell.angle_alpha   90.00
_cell.angle_beta   90.00
_cell.angle_gamma   90.00
#
_symmetry.space_group_name_H-M   'P 1'
#
loop_
_entity.id
_entity.type
_entity.pdbx_description
1 polymer ?
#
loop_
_entity_poly.entity_id
_entity_poly.type
_entity_poly.pdbx_seq_one_letter_code
_entity_poly.pdbx_strand_id
1 'polypeptide(L)'
;MIIITYMKKKSTMNWALAIAMVTVSFASCGIDMPKETQSSFETMTVKKSDIELPYKFSAKMKGQNDVTVTPQVSGQLMRICVTEGQQVKKGQPLFIIDSRNAQLELEAAQANLQAALAQENSAKLEYESNKNLFEKKIVSSYMLNNSENSYKQAQAAVAQARASVNRAKVNLGFCTITANVSGIIGEIPVRVGDQVSPMTQLTMLSGNTTMYAEFSVTEAVVEAMVQQGMKADEVNDYIAKLPEATFIMKNGTEYPHKGRVVSLTGVVNTETGSLTAKVSFPNPDGHLYSGIQGTIVMPFAEKGVIIVPQYAVVRLQDKEQVFKVQADSTATAVEVTTTDTGNGKDFIVISGLNVGDKIVTTGANNVAEGQKVLFSAEEKAEAKSE
;
A
#
# COMPACT_ATOMS: atom_id res chain seq x y z
N MET A 1 12.72 -63.74 12.95
CA MET A 1 13.03 -65.06 12.29
C MET A 1 14.48 -65.01 11.88
N ILE A 2 15.30 -65.61 12.68
CA ILE A 2 16.42 -66.52 12.32
C ILE A 2 17.67 -65.75 11.87
N ILE A 3 18.88 -65.86 12.36
CA ILE A 3 19.61 -66.86 13.23
C ILE A 3 20.95 -66.10 13.53
N ILE A 4 21.34 -65.83 14.79
CA ILE A 4 22.13 -66.67 15.67
C ILE A 4 23.52 -67.01 15.07
N THR A 5 24.56 -66.36 15.63
CA THR A 5 25.50 -67.03 16.59
C THR A 5 26.77 -67.64 15.97
N TYR A 6 27.79 -67.52 16.74
CA TYR A 6 29.07 -68.27 16.82
C TYR A 6 30.34 -67.51 16.36
N MET A 7 31.43 -67.41 16.97
CA MET A 7 31.98 -68.17 18.11
C MET A 7 33.16 -67.44 18.76
N LYS A 8 33.19 -67.53 20.02
CA LYS A 8 34.25 -67.43 20.98
C LYS A 8 35.36 -68.43 20.71
N LYS A 9 36.64 -68.04 20.71
CA LYS A 9 37.70 -68.89 21.24
C LYS A 9 38.98 -68.13 21.58
N LYS A 10 39.26 -68.17 22.85
CA LYS A 10 40.51 -68.13 23.58
C LYS A 10 41.81 -68.30 22.80
N SER A 11 42.79 -67.46 23.11
CA SER A 11 44.14 -68.00 23.48
C SER A 11 44.80 -67.06 24.46
N THR A 12 44.94 -67.54 25.65
CA THR A 12 45.86 -67.11 26.71
C THR A 12 47.29 -67.53 26.34
N MET A 13 48.24 -66.77 26.85
CA MET A 13 49.66 -67.15 27.01
C MET A 13 50.64 -66.41 26.09
N ASN A 14 51.16 -65.36 26.68
CA ASN A 14 52.58 -65.23 27.05
C ASN A 14 52.83 -63.86 27.73
N TRP A 15 52.65 -63.94 29.03
CA TRP A 15 53.10 -62.91 29.95
C TRP A 15 54.42 -63.49 30.53
N ALA A 16 55.52 -63.00 30.12
CA ALA A 16 56.85 -63.09 30.75
C ALA A 16 57.93 -62.99 29.63
N LEU A 17 58.49 -61.84 29.44
CA LEU A 17 59.81 -61.56 28.90
C LEU A 17 59.82 -60.25 28.14
N ALA A 18 59.83 -59.12 28.85
CA ALA A 18 60.35 -57.85 28.38
C ALA A 18 60.32 -56.82 29.52
N ILE A 19 60.78 -57.19 30.70
CA ILE A 19 61.26 -56.29 31.76
C ILE A 19 62.75 -56.41 31.73
N ALA A 20 63.40 -55.70 30.83
CA ALA A 20 64.82 -55.31 30.92
C ALA A 20 65.15 -54.48 29.69
N MET A 21 65.64 -53.29 29.92
CA MET A 21 66.19 -52.35 28.95
C MET A 21 65.22 -51.24 28.43
N VAL A 22 64.97 -50.30 29.26
CA VAL A 22 64.93 -48.84 28.86
C VAL A 22 65.14 -47.99 30.12
N THR A 23 66.34 -48.03 30.63
CA THR A 23 66.90 -46.88 31.36
C THR A 23 67.91 -46.19 30.42
N VAL A 24 67.86 -44.91 30.38
CA VAL A 24 68.74 -43.98 29.66
C VAL A 24 68.20 -43.45 28.34
N SER A 25 67.51 -42.31 28.45
CA SER A 25 67.68 -41.11 27.60
C SER A 25 66.68 -40.07 28.09
N PHE A 26 66.88 -39.42 29.22
CA PHE A 26 66.36 -38.07 29.46
C PHE A 26 67.21 -37.11 28.61
N ALA A 27 66.94 -37.06 27.31
CA ALA A 27 67.28 -35.94 26.48
C ALA A 27 66.16 -34.91 26.62
N SER A 28 66.53 -33.81 27.21
CA SER A 28 65.81 -32.55 27.28
C SER A 28 65.23 -32.19 25.93
N CYS A 29 63.93 -32.48 25.69
CA CYS A 29 63.17 -31.84 24.64
C CYS A 29 62.46 -30.69 25.34
N GLY A 30 62.99 -29.51 25.15
CA GLY A 30 62.25 -28.27 25.49
C GLY A 30 60.92 -28.33 24.76
N ILE A 31 59.84 -28.42 25.52
CA ILE A 31 58.52 -28.17 24.99
C ILE A 31 58.49 -26.66 24.72
N ASP A 32 58.77 -26.26 23.47
CA ASP A 32 58.33 -24.96 22.97
C ASP A 32 56.81 -24.98 23.14
N MET A 33 56.34 -24.32 24.20
CA MET A 33 54.95 -23.92 24.24
C MET A 33 54.64 -23.20 22.94
N PRO A 34 53.51 -23.55 22.28
CA PRO A 34 53.11 -22.75 21.11
C PRO A 34 53.04 -21.33 21.58
N LYS A 35 53.85 -20.44 21.00
CA LYS A 35 53.64 -19.00 21.12
C LYS A 35 52.17 -18.78 20.83
N GLU A 36 51.44 -18.29 21.81
CA GLU A 36 50.10 -17.72 21.59
C GLU A 36 50.23 -16.88 20.34
N THR A 37 49.57 -17.30 19.28
CA THR A 37 49.46 -16.52 18.07
C THR A 37 48.63 -15.32 18.48
N GLN A 38 49.30 -14.23 18.78
CA GLN A 38 48.67 -12.98 19.15
C GLN A 38 47.93 -12.48 17.91
N SER A 39 46.65 -12.87 17.82
CA SER A 39 45.77 -12.39 16.75
C SER A 39 45.59 -10.90 16.97
N SER A 40 46.02 -10.07 16.02
CA SER A 40 45.66 -8.67 16.00
C SER A 40 44.23 -8.52 15.55
N PHE A 41 43.40 -7.90 16.38
CA PHE A 41 41.99 -7.64 16.08
C PHE A 41 41.86 -6.16 15.69
N GLU A 42 41.00 -5.89 14.72
CA GLU A 42 40.60 -4.52 14.42
C GLU A 42 39.55 -4.09 15.45
N THR A 43 39.65 -2.84 15.88
CA THR A 43 38.68 -2.24 16.81
C THR A 43 38.05 -1.00 16.20
N MET A 44 36.84 -0.71 16.65
CA MET A 44 36.11 0.49 16.26
C MET A 44 35.62 1.22 17.52
N THR A 45 35.74 2.54 17.53
CA THR A 45 35.09 3.35 18.56
C THR A 45 33.66 3.63 18.19
N VAL A 46 32.74 3.30 19.06
CA VAL A 46 31.30 3.50 18.88
C VAL A 46 30.98 4.99 18.84
N LYS A 47 30.37 5.43 17.76
CA LYS A 47 29.94 6.82 17.56
C LYS A 47 28.45 6.84 17.21
N LYS A 48 27.79 7.95 17.50
CA LYS A 48 26.45 8.22 16.97
C LYS A 48 26.54 8.63 15.51
N SER A 49 25.66 8.08 14.71
CA SER A 49 25.53 8.43 13.29
C SER A 49 24.07 8.55 12.92
N ASP A 50 23.79 9.37 11.92
CA ASP A 50 22.46 9.44 11.33
C ASP A 50 22.44 8.45 10.14
N ILE A 51 21.35 7.72 10.01
CA ILE A 51 21.16 6.73 8.94
C ILE A 51 19.76 6.82 8.37
N GLU A 52 19.61 6.54 7.09
CA GLU A 52 18.29 6.35 6.47
C GLU A 52 17.93 4.87 6.44
N LEU A 53 16.84 4.53 7.08
CA LEU A 53 16.31 3.16 7.12
C LEU A 53 15.20 2.98 6.09
N PRO A 54 15.32 2.00 5.18
CA PRO A 54 14.29 1.69 4.22
C PRO A 54 13.16 0.89 4.87
N TYR A 55 12.11 1.56 5.30
CA TYR A 55 10.89 0.88 5.76
C TYR A 55 10.12 0.32 4.58
N LYS A 56 9.80 -0.97 4.64
CA LYS A 56 9.13 -1.73 3.58
C LYS A 56 7.72 -2.08 3.98
N PHE A 57 6.75 -1.71 3.14
CA PHE A 57 5.33 -2.00 3.35
C PHE A 57 4.78 -2.75 2.14
N SER A 58 4.06 -3.84 2.39
CA SER A 58 3.33 -4.53 1.32
C SER A 58 2.13 -3.68 0.90
N ALA A 59 1.99 -3.42 -0.39
CA ALA A 59 0.99 -2.52 -0.93
C ALA A 59 0.26 -3.11 -2.14
N LYS A 60 -0.99 -2.66 -2.30
CA LYS A 60 -1.82 -2.95 -3.46
C LYS A 60 -2.15 -1.65 -4.20
N MET A 61 -1.92 -1.65 -5.52
CA MET A 61 -2.29 -0.52 -6.37
C MET A 61 -3.79 -0.49 -6.62
N LYS A 62 -4.36 0.72 -6.57
CA LYS A 62 -5.72 1.05 -7.03
C LYS A 62 -5.68 2.28 -7.91
N GLY A 63 -6.53 2.31 -8.92
CA GLY A 63 -6.75 3.54 -9.69
C GLY A 63 -7.37 4.63 -8.83
N GLN A 64 -7.07 5.88 -9.13
CA GLN A 64 -7.66 7.01 -8.42
C GLN A 64 -9.20 7.00 -8.48
N ASN A 65 -9.74 6.55 -9.59
CA ASN A 65 -11.18 6.50 -9.85
C ASN A 65 -11.55 5.11 -10.37
N ASP A 66 -11.47 4.09 -9.53
CA ASP A 66 -11.99 2.78 -9.84
C ASP A 66 -13.51 2.80 -9.62
N VAL A 67 -14.30 2.75 -10.71
CA VAL A 67 -15.74 2.85 -10.68
C VAL A 67 -16.36 1.59 -11.27
N THR A 68 -17.24 0.96 -10.50
CA THR A 68 -18.09 -0.12 -11.03
C THR A 68 -19.18 0.49 -11.90
N VAL A 69 -19.29 0.04 -13.13
CA VAL A 69 -20.32 0.46 -14.08
C VAL A 69 -21.50 -0.48 -13.93
N THR A 70 -22.64 0.09 -13.51
CA THR A 70 -23.93 -0.61 -13.38
C THR A 70 -24.99 0.12 -14.18
N PRO A 71 -26.01 -0.55 -14.73
CA PRO A 71 -27.12 0.10 -15.40
C PRO A 71 -28.03 0.81 -14.38
N GLN A 72 -28.75 1.82 -14.80
CA GLN A 72 -29.76 2.50 -13.98
C GLN A 72 -31.19 2.01 -14.26
N VAL A 73 -31.36 1.27 -15.37
CA VAL A 73 -32.64 0.66 -15.79
C VAL A 73 -32.44 -0.81 -16.07
N SER A 74 -33.53 -1.59 -15.89
CA SER A 74 -33.54 -2.99 -16.25
C SER A 74 -33.92 -3.17 -17.72
N GLY A 75 -33.28 -4.13 -18.38
CA GLY A 75 -33.58 -4.45 -19.78
C GLY A 75 -32.59 -5.45 -20.38
N GLN A 76 -32.83 -5.82 -21.61
CA GLN A 76 -31.91 -6.72 -22.33
C GLN A 76 -30.73 -5.93 -22.91
N LEU A 77 -29.51 -6.43 -22.74
CA LEU A 77 -28.30 -5.85 -23.32
C LEU A 77 -28.27 -6.05 -24.83
N MET A 78 -28.43 -4.98 -25.58
CA MET A 78 -28.49 -5.02 -27.05
C MET A 78 -27.11 -4.95 -27.71
N ARG A 79 -26.19 -4.18 -27.13
CA ARG A 79 -24.86 -3.99 -27.71
C ARG A 79 -23.83 -3.63 -26.64
N ILE A 80 -22.64 -4.17 -26.80
CA ILE A 80 -21.43 -3.79 -26.10
C ILE A 80 -20.60 -2.97 -27.10
N CYS A 81 -20.28 -1.71 -26.74
CA CYS A 81 -19.61 -0.76 -27.64
C CYS A 81 -18.11 -0.69 -27.41
N VAL A 82 -17.57 -1.45 -26.45
CA VAL A 82 -16.18 -1.42 -26.01
C VAL A 82 -15.64 -2.84 -25.84
N THR A 83 -14.32 -2.96 -25.78
CA THR A 83 -13.62 -4.21 -25.49
C THR A 83 -12.87 -4.12 -24.16
N GLU A 84 -12.63 -5.25 -23.53
CA GLU A 84 -11.80 -5.34 -22.33
C GLU A 84 -10.38 -4.79 -22.60
N GLY A 85 -9.84 -4.06 -21.66
CA GLY A 85 -8.55 -3.38 -21.79
C GLY A 85 -8.57 -2.12 -22.66
N GLN A 86 -9.70 -1.75 -23.25
CA GLN A 86 -9.80 -0.54 -24.08
C GLN A 86 -9.75 0.72 -23.21
N GLN A 87 -8.99 1.71 -23.66
CA GLN A 87 -9.01 3.04 -23.07
C GLN A 87 -10.24 3.83 -23.59
N VAL A 88 -11.00 4.41 -22.66
CA VAL A 88 -12.20 5.20 -22.96
C VAL A 88 -12.13 6.58 -22.34
N LYS A 89 -12.86 7.52 -22.94
CA LYS A 89 -13.02 8.89 -22.46
C LYS A 89 -14.34 9.04 -21.72
N LYS A 90 -14.39 9.96 -20.75
CA LYS A 90 -15.64 10.36 -20.08
C LYS A 90 -16.70 10.71 -21.11
N GLY A 91 -17.93 10.16 -20.94
CA GLY A 91 -19.09 10.35 -21.84
C GLY A 91 -19.12 9.39 -23.02
N GLN A 92 -18.10 8.55 -23.25
CA GLN A 92 -18.10 7.55 -24.33
C GLN A 92 -19.14 6.46 -24.04
N PRO A 93 -19.98 6.08 -25.03
CA PRO A 93 -20.93 4.97 -24.87
C PRO A 93 -20.19 3.65 -24.64
N LEU A 94 -20.61 2.89 -23.64
CA LEU A 94 -20.05 1.60 -23.26
C LEU A 94 -21.03 0.45 -23.60
N PHE A 95 -22.28 0.58 -23.17
CA PHE A 95 -23.31 -0.44 -23.32
C PHE A 95 -24.61 0.19 -23.76
N ILE A 96 -25.42 -0.55 -24.51
CA ILE A 96 -26.75 -0.14 -24.95
C ILE A 96 -27.74 -1.21 -24.54
N ILE A 97 -28.72 -0.80 -23.74
CA ILE A 97 -29.88 -1.60 -23.30
C ILE A 97 -31.03 -1.36 -24.27
N ASP A 98 -31.93 -2.32 -24.39
CA ASP A 98 -33.16 -2.17 -25.20
C ASP A 98 -33.97 -0.94 -24.74
N SER A 99 -34.07 0.02 -25.65
CA SER A 99 -34.71 1.30 -25.38
C SER A 99 -36.13 1.40 -25.95
N ARG A 100 -36.67 0.32 -26.54
CA ARG A 100 -37.98 0.35 -27.24
C ARG A 100 -39.10 0.81 -26.29
N ASN A 101 -39.19 0.27 -25.11
CA ASN A 101 -40.20 0.65 -24.10
C ASN A 101 -40.03 2.10 -23.64
N ALA A 102 -38.79 2.54 -23.38
CA ALA A 102 -38.52 3.93 -22.99
C ALA A 102 -38.80 4.92 -24.11
N GLN A 103 -38.58 4.51 -25.36
CA GLN A 103 -38.93 5.31 -26.54
C GLN A 103 -40.44 5.50 -26.66
N LEU A 104 -41.22 4.41 -26.53
CA LEU A 104 -42.70 4.47 -26.54
C LEU A 104 -43.25 5.31 -25.39
N GLU A 105 -42.65 5.22 -24.19
CA GLU A 105 -43.02 6.05 -23.04
C GLU A 105 -42.79 7.55 -23.33
N LEU A 106 -41.66 7.88 -23.98
CA LEU A 106 -41.35 9.23 -24.38
C LEU A 106 -42.34 9.76 -25.42
N GLU A 107 -42.68 8.95 -26.41
CA GLU A 107 -43.67 9.32 -27.43
C GLU A 107 -45.04 9.56 -26.83
N ALA A 108 -45.51 8.70 -25.93
CA ALA A 108 -46.76 8.88 -25.20
C ALA A 108 -46.77 10.16 -24.36
N ALA A 109 -45.66 10.44 -23.63
CA ALA A 109 -45.52 11.68 -22.86
C ALA A 109 -45.56 12.94 -23.74
N GLN A 110 -44.92 12.87 -24.91
CA GLN A 110 -44.92 13.97 -25.89
C GLN A 110 -46.34 14.22 -26.44
N ALA A 111 -47.08 13.15 -26.77
CA ALA A 111 -48.48 13.28 -27.20
C ALA A 111 -49.37 13.94 -26.14
N ASN A 112 -49.20 13.55 -24.86
CA ASN A 112 -49.89 14.16 -23.74
C ASN A 112 -49.54 15.64 -23.58
N LEU A 113 -48.26 16.02 -23.79
CA LEU A 113 -47.86 17.41 -23.77
C LEU A 113 -48.51 18.22 -24.90
N GLN A 114 -48.63 17.67 -26.09
CA GLN A 114 -49.31 18.34 -27.22
C GLN A 114 -50.78 18.55 -26.94
N ALA A 115 -51.47 17.59 -26.32
CA ALA A 115 -52.87 17.72 -25.88
C ALA A 115 -53.02 18.83 -24.82
N ALA A 116 -52.14 18.89 -23.82
CA ALA A 116 -52.14 19.92 -22.80
C ALA A 116 -51.87 21.34 -23.38
N LEU A 117 -50.97 21.44 -24.34
CA LEU A 117 -50.69 22.71 -25.05
C LEU A 117 -51.89 23.21 -25.87
N ALA A 118 -52.65 22.30 -26.53
CA ALA A 118 -53.84 22.62 -27.24
C ALA A 118 -54.94 23.15 -26.27
N GLN A 119 -55.08 22.49 -25.10
CA GLN A 119 -56.03 22.91 -24.06
C GLN A 119 -55.66 24.29 -23.48
N GLU A 120 -54.36 24.51 -23.22
CA GLU A 120 -53.86 25.82 -22.75
C GLU A 120 -54.20 26.92 -23.75
N ASN A 121 -53.93 26.66 -25.03
CA ASN A 121 -54.22 27.63 -26.09
C ASN A 121 -55.72 27.97 -26.16
N SER A 122 -56.61 27.00 -26.03
CA SER A 122 -58.07 27.23 -26.01
C SER A 122 -58.48 28.03 -24.78
N ALA A 123 -57.98 27.68 -23.58
CA ALA A 123 -58.27 28.46 -22.37
C ALA A 123 -57.71 29.88 -22.39
N LYS A 124 -56.55 30.07 -23.02
CA LYS A 124 -55.92 31.36 -23.24
C LYS A 124 -56.78 32.26 -24.11
N LEU A 125 -57.23 31.75 -25.26
CA LEU A 125 -58.12 32.48 -26.16
C LEU A 125 -59.43 32.91 -25.49
N GLU A 126 -60.02 32.02 -24.68
CA GLU A 126 -61.21 32.32 -23.91
C GLU A 126 -60.95 33.43 -22.87
N TYR A 127 -59.85 33.32 -22.12
CA TYR A 127 -59.45 34.37 -21.16
C TYR A 127 -59.19 35.72 -21.85
N GLU A 128 -58.42 35.75 -22.94
CA GLU A 128 -58.16 36.98 -23.70
C GLU A 128 -59.47 37.63 -24.28
N SER A 129 -60.40 36.78 -24.75
CA SER A 129 -61.72 37.24 -25.21
C SER A 129 -62.52 37.88 -24.06
N ASN A 130 -62.62 37.14 -22.92
CA ASN A 130 -63.36 37.65 -21.75
C ASN A 130 -62.70 38.91 -21.16
N LYS A 131 -61.39 39.05 -21.22
CA LYS A 131 -60.67 40.22 -20.76
C LYS A 131 -61.03 41.44 -21.64
N ASN A 132 -61.04 41.30 -22.97
CA ASN A 132 -61.42 42.35 -23.93
C ASN A 132 -62.89 42.78 -23.76
N LEU A 133 -63.81 41.83 -23.48
CA LEU A 133 -65.21 42.08 -23.21
C LEU A 133 -65.43 42.77 -21.85
N PHE A 134 -64.66 42.44 -20.86
CA PHE A 134 -64.70 43.06 -19.53
C PHE A 134 -64.24 44.52 -19.57
N GLU A 135 -63.20 44.82 -20.31
CA GLU A 135 -62.74 46.20 -20.54
C GLU A 135 -63.83 47.05 -21.19
N LYS A 136 -64.64 46.42 -22.05
CA LYS A 136 -65.83 47.05 -22.67
C LYS A 136 -67.07 47.01 -21.79
N LYS A 137 -66.99 46.51 -20.55
CA LYS A 137 -68.09 46.36 -19.56
C LYS A 137 -69.21 45.46 -20.03
N ILE A 138 -68.96 44.46 -20.88
CA ILE A 138 -69.96 43.55 -21.44
C ILE A 138 -70.17 42.33 -20.57
N VAL A 139 -69.08 41.86 -19.90
CA VAL A 139 -69.11 40.67 -19.01
C VAL A 139 -68.79 41.02 -17.56
N SER A 140 -69.19 40.15 -16.61
CA SER A 140 -68.94 40.32 -15.17
C SER A 140 -67.51 39.98 -14.79
N SER A 141 -67.06 40.55 -13.65
CA SER A 141 -65.77 40.17 -13.06
C SER A 141 -65.67 38.69 -12.71
N TYR A 142 -66.81 38.05 -12.36
CA TYR A 142 -66.88 36.61 -12.12
C TYR A 142 -66.48 35.79 -13.37
N MET A 143 -66.97 36.19 -14.55
CA MET A 143 -66.72 35.50 -15.81
C MET A 143 -65.24 35.64 -16.23
N LEU A 144 -64.66 36.84 -16.03
CA LEU A 144 -63.24 37.08 -16.23
C LEU A 144 -62.36 36.19 -15.30
N ASN A 145 -62.63 36.21 -13.98
CA ASN A 145 -61.90 35.45 -13.01
C ASN A 145 -62.02 33.93 -13.25
N ASN A 146 -63.18 33.44 -13.69
CA ASN A 146 -63.36 32.05 -14.03
C ASN A 146 -62.52 31.61 -15.22
N SER A 147 -62.50 32.42 -16.29
CA SER A 147 -61.65 32.15 -17.48
C SER A 147 -60.15 32.26 -17.15
N GLU A 148 -59.78 33.21 -16.28
CA GLU A 148 -58.39 33.33 -15.79
C GLU A 148 -57.94 32.09 -15.03
N ASN A 149 -58.81 31.59 -14.12
CA ASN A 149 -58.52 30.39 -13.38
C ASN A 149 -58.43 29.14 -14.27
N SER A 150 -59.32 29.05 -15.29
CA SER A 150 -59.26 27.96 -16.29
C SER A 150 -57.95 28.00 -17.06
N TYR A 151 -57.51 29.20 -17.46
CA TYR A 151 -56.19 29.35 -18.13
C TYR A 151 -55.03 28.98 -17.22
N LYS A 152 -55.03 29.42 -15.95
CA LYS A 152 -54.01 29.03 -14.96
C LYS A 152 -53.96 27.51 -14.73
N GLN A 153 -55.15 26.85 -14.68
CA GLN A 153 -55.27 25.41 -14.56
C GLN A 153 -54.65 24.71 -15.79
N ALA A 154 -54.91 25.17 -16.98
CA ALA A 154 -54.35 24.64 -18.21
C ALA A 154 -52.80 24.84 -18.28
N GLN A 155 -52.31 25.97 -17.81
CA GLN A 155 -50.84 26.18 -17.66
C GLN A 155 -50.20 25.20 -16.71
N ALA A 156 -50.86 24.91 -15.57
CA ALA A 156 -50.37 23.91 -14.62
C ALA A 156 -50.33 22.50 -15.24
N ALA A 157 -51.34 22.13 -16.05
CA ALA A 157 -51.40 20.89 -16.78
C ALA A 157 -50.25 20.75 -17.82
N VAL A 158 -49.91 21.81 -18.53
CA VAL A 158 -48.76 21.87 -19.44
C VAL A 158 -47.44 21.69 -18.67
N ALA A 159 -47.29 22.34 -17.51
CA ALA A 159 -46.12 22.20 -16.67
C ALA A 159 -45.92 20.73 -16.20
N GLN A 160 -47.01 20.08 -15.79
CA GLN A 160 -47.01 18.67 -15.40
C GLN A 160 -46.66 17.76 -16.59
N ALA A 161 -47.25 17.97 -17.76
CA ALA A 161 -46.95 17.20 -18.96
C ALA A 161 -45.48 17.37 -19.42
N ARG A 162 -44.90 18.58 -19.33
CA ARG A 162 -43.46 18.83 -19.59
C ARG A 162 -42.57 18.06 -18.62
N ALA A 163 -42.92 18.03 -17.34
CA ALA A 163 -42.21 17.23 -16.35
C ALA A 163 -42.23 15.73 -16.69
N SER A 164 -43.35 15.22 -17.19
CA SER A 164 -43.45 13.83 -17.64
C SER A 164 -42.60 13.53 -18.87
N VAL A 165 -42.50 14.41 -19.85
CA VAL A 165 -41.62 14.30 -21.01
C VAL A 165 -40.15 14.30 -20.55
N ASN A 166 -39.78 15.19 -19.62
CA ASN A 166 -38.41 15.24 -19.11
C ASN A 166 -38.03 13.95 -18.40
N ARG A 167 -38.93 13.37 -17.58
CA ARG A 167 -38.72 12.07 -16.93
C ARG A 167 -38.51 10.96 -17.96
N ALA A 168 -39.38 10.86 -18.97
CA ALA A 168 -39.26 9.87 -20.04
C ALA A 168 -37.95 10.03 -20.84
N LYS A 169 -37.49 11.26 -21.12
CA LYS A 169 -36.18 11.52 -21.73
C LYS A 169 -35.02 11.03 -20.88
N VAL A 170 -35.07 11.25 -19.58
CA VAL A 170 -34.02 10.77 -18.65
C VAL A 170 -33.99 9.25 -18.64
N ASN A 171 -35.13 8.59 -18.55
CA ASN A 171 -35.24 7.14 -18.59
C ASN A 171 -34.68 6.56 -19.92
N LEU A 172 -34.98 7.17 -21.05
CA LEU A 172 -34.42 6.80 -22.34
C LEU A 172 -32.90 7.00 -22.36
N GLY A 173 -32.38 8.07 -21.73
CA GLY A 173 -30.96 8.33 -21.60
C GLY A 173 -30.24 7.24 -20.83
N PHE A 174 -30.88 6.64 -19.83
CA PHE A 174 -30.30 5.56 -19.03
C PHE A 174 -30.17 4.22 -19.81
N CYS A 175 -30.83 4.08 -20.95
CA CYS A 175 -30.65 2.93 -21.83
C CYS A 175 -29.27 2.95 -22.54
N THR A 176 -28.59 4.09 -22.60
CA THR A 176 -27.24 4.22 -23.10
C THR A 176 -26.29 4.48 -21.93
N ILE A 177 -25.50 3.48 -21.56
CA ILE A 177 -24.57 3.57 -20.46
C ILE A 177 -23.26 4.14 -20.97
N THR A 178 -22.83 5.26 -20.39
CA THR A 178 -21.62 5.99 -20.77
C THR A 178 -20.57 5.94 -19.67
N ALA A 179 -19.30 6.14 -20.02
CA ALA A 179 -18.20 6.24 -19.08
C ALA A 179 -18.32 7.47 -18.18
N ASN A 180 -18.36 7.30 -16.88
CA ASN A 180 -18.42 8.39 -15.90
C ASN A 180 -17.07 9.11 -15.76
N VAL A 181 -15.98 8.39 -16.00
CA VAL A 181 -14.58 8.86 -15.94
C VAL A 181 -13.82 8.34 -17.16
N SER A 182 -12.70 8.97 -17.48
CA SER A 182 -11.77 8.42 -18.47
C SER A 182 -10.90 7.36 -17.80
N GLY A 183 -10.62 6.25 -18.49
CA GLY A 183 -9.84 5.15 -17.91
C GLY A 183 -9.81 3.93 -18.81
N ILE A 184 -9.44 2.78 -18.25
CA ILE A 184 -9.37 1.49 -18.93
C ILE A 184 -10.56 0.62 -18.50
N ILE A 185 -11.18 -0.04 -19.46
CA ILE A 185 -12.25 -1.01 -19.23
C ILE A 185 -11.65 -2.30 -18.65
N GLY A 186 -12.20 -2.75 -17.52
CA GLY A 186 -11.88 -4.05 -16.94
C GLY A 186 -12.58 -5.20 -17.63
N GLU A 187 -12.76 -6.30 -16.89
CA GLU A 187 -13.52 -7.47 -17.36
C GLU A 187 -14.99 -7.11 -17.61
N ILE A 188 -15.57 -7.71 -18.66
CA ILE A 188 -16.98 -7.56 -19.03
C ILE A 188 -17.68 -8.93 -18.85
N PRO A 189 -18.24 -9.20 -17.66
CA PRO A 189 -18.85 -10.49 -17.34
C PRO A 189 -20.18 -10.76 -18.06
N VAL A 190 -20.74 -9.74 -18.73
CA VAL A 190 -22.05 -9.81 -19.41
C VAL A 190 -21.89 -9.97 -20.93
N ARG A 191 -22.92 -10.53 -21.55
CA ARG A 191 -22.98 -10.77 -23.01
C ARG A 191 -24.18 -10.08 -23.62
N VAL A 192 -24.10 -9.80 -24.92
CA VAL A 192 -25.25 -9.33 -25.70
C VAL A 192 -26.36 -10.36 -25.60
N GLY A 193 -27.56 -9.89 -25.25
CA GLY A 193 -28.73 -10.73 -24.99
C GLY A 193 -29.05 -10.95 -23.51
N ASP A 194 -28.09 -10.71 -22.60
CA ASP A 194 -28.32 -10.87 -21.17
C ASP A 194 -29.33 -9.86 -20.63
N GLN A 195 -30.11 -10.30 -19.64
CA GLN A 195 -30.99 -9.42 -18.88
C GLN A 195 -30.18 -8.74 -17.78
N VAL A 196 -30.11 -7.40 -17.80
CA VAL A 196 -29.38 -6.61 -16.82
C VAL A 196 -30.31 -5.77 -15.96
N SER A 197 -29.86 -5.44 -14.74
CA SER A 197 -30.58 -4.66 -13.74
C SER A 197 -29.64 -3.73 -12.98
N PRO A 198 -30.11 -2.75 -12.20
CA PRO A 198 -29.26 -1.85 -11.42
C PRO A 198 -28.26 -2.51 -10.46
N MET A 199 -28.45 -3.80 -10.14
CA MET A 199 -27.54 -4.59 -9.32
C MET A 199 -26.50 -5.38 -10.14
N THR A 200 -26.63 -5.41 -11.48
CA THR A 200 -25.74 -6.15 -12.36
C THR A 200 -24.46 -5.33 -12.61
N GLN A 201 -23.31 -5.86 -12.27
CA GLN A 201 -22.03 -5.26 -12.66
C GLN A 201 -21.76 -5.54 -14.15
N LEU A 202 -21.62 -4.50 -14.96
CA LEU A 202 -21.31 -4.61 -16.38
C LEU A 202 -19.81 -4.64 -16.64
N THR A 203 -19.07 -3.81 -15.95
CA THR A 203 -17.60 -3.75 -15.97
C THR A 203 -17.08 -2.90 -14.83
N MET A 204 -15.77 -2.90 -14.63
CA MET A 204 -15.08 -1.93 -13.82
C MET A 204 -14.31 -0.97 -14.73
N LEU A 205 -14.43 0.32 -14.49
CA LEU A 205 -13.67 1.36 -15.18
C LEU A 205 -12.60 1.89 -14.24
N SER A 206 -11.33 1.71 -14.58
CA SER A 206 -10.20 2.13 -13.76
C SER A 206 -9.53 3.35 -14.38
N GLY A 207 -9.51 4.46 -13.61
CA GLY A 207 -8.74 5.64 -13.97
C GLY A 207 -7.25 5.40 -13.69
N ASN A 208 -6.43 5.36 -14.74
CA ASN A 208 -5.02 4.97 -14.66
C ASN A 208 -4.01 6.11 -14.73
N THR A 209 -4.43 7.36 -14.75
CA THR A 209 -3.51 8.53 -14.83
C THR A 209 -2.73 8.72 -13.54
N THR A 210 -3.39 8.51 -12.41
CA THR A 210 -2.80 8.53 -11.07
C THR A 210 -3.20 7.26 -10.35
N MET A 211 -2.23 6.60 -9.73
CA MET A 211 -2.46 5.37 -9.00
C MET A 211 -2.20 5.58 -7.52
N TYR A 212 -3.00 4.94 -6.70
CA TYR A 212 -2.80 4.92 -5.26
C TYR A 212 -2.31 3.55 -4.82
N ALA A 213 -1.17 3.52 -4.15
CA ALA A 213 -0.72 2.34 -3.44
C ALA A 213 -1.29 2.37 -2.02
N GLU A 214 -2.19 1.45 -1.71
CA GLU A 214 -2.76 1.26 -0.37
C GLU A 214 -1.93 0.23 0.40
N PHE A 215 -1.53 0.57 1.62
CA PHE A 215 -0.78 -0.31 2.51
C PHE A 215 -1.20 -0.12 3.95
N SER A 216 -0.97 -1.15 4.76
CA SER A 216 -1.30 -1.13 6.18
C SER A 216 -0.11 -0.69 7.01
N VAL A 217 -0.35 0.23 7.93
CA VAL A 217 0.61 0.71 8.92
C VAL A 217 0.19 0.16 10.27
N THR A 218 1.06 -0.59 10.93
CA THR A 218 0.78 -1.17 12.25
C THR A 218 0.74 -0.11 13.33
N GLU A 219 0.06 -0.39 14.44
CA GLU A 219 -0.04 0.51 15.59
C GLU A 219 1.34 0.92 16.13
N ALA A 220 2.30 0.00 16.16
CA ALA A 220 3.67 0.29 16.60
C ALA A 220 4.37 1.36 15.74
N VAL A 221 4.16 1.35 14.43
CA VAL A 221 4.70 2.37 13.52
C VAL A 221 4.00 3.71 13.73
N VAL A 222 2.69 3.68 13.97
CA VAL A 222 1.91 4.90 14.27
C VAL A 222 2.37 5.51 15.60
N GLU A 223 2.61 4.69 16.62
CA GLU A 223 3.14 5.16 17.89
C GLU A 223 4.52 5.82 17.73
N ALA A 224 5.40 5.21 16.92
CA ALA A 224 6.68 5.83 16.57
C ALA A 224 6.50 7.18 15.84
N MET A 225 5.53 7.30 14.94
CA MET A 225 5.20 8.56 14.26
C MET A 225 4.70 9.64 15.27
N VAL A 226 3.88 9.24 16.25
CA VAL A 226 3.42 10.13 17.32
C VAL A 226 4.59 10.61 18.19
N GLN A 227 5.51 9.72 18.53
CA GLN A 227 6.74 10.08 19.26
C GLN A 227 7.64 11.03 18.46
N GLN A 228 7.62 10.93 17.13
CA GLN A 228 8.32 11.84 16.21
C GLN A 228 7.56 13.15 15.94
N GLY A 229 6.44 13.39 16.63
CA GLY A 229 5.71 14.66 16.60
C GLY A 229 4.46 14.68 15.73
N MET A 230 3.95 13.53 15.29
CA MET A 230 2.64 13.46 14.65
C MET A 230 1.54 13.74 15.68
N LYS A 231 0.71 14.75 15.41
CA LYS A 231 -0.47 15.05 16.20
C LYS A 231 -1.73 14.71 15.42
N ALA A 232 -2.79 14.31 16.13
CA ALA A 232 -4.04 13.86 15.51
C ALA A 232 -4.74 14.97 14.71
N ASP A 233 -4.56 16.22 15.06
CA ASP A 233 -5.11 17.41 14.38
C ASP A 233 -4.22 17.93 13.25
N GLU A 234 -2.93 17.54 13.21
CA GLU A 234 -1.93 17.99 12.23
C GLU A 234 -1.43 16.85 11.32
N VAL A 235 -2.19 15.77 11.16
CA VAL A 235 -1.76 14.58 10.39
C VAL A 235 -1.39 14.94 8.95
N ASN A 236 -2.13 15.83 8.30
CA ASN A 236 -1.85 16.24 6.92
C ASN A 236 -0.52 16.98 6.80
N ASP A 237 -0.17 17.83 7.77
CA ASP A 237 1.10 18.57 7.80
C ASP A 237 2.28 17.62 8.07
N TYR A 238 2.05 16.59 8.88
CA TYR A 238 3.03 15.54 9.10
C TYR A 238 3.26 14.71 7.83
N ILE A 239 2.18 14.27 7.16
CA ILE A 239 2.23 13.51 5.91
C ILE A 239 2.99 14.28 4.82
N ALA A 240 2.79 15.60 4.72
CA ALA A 240 3.48 16.44 3.72
C ALA A 240 5.01 16.48 3.92
N LYS A 241 5.51 16.15 5.12
CA LYS A 241 6.94 16.13 5.47
C LYS A 241 7.57 14.74 5.31
N LEU A 242 6.74 13.70 5.08
CA LEU A 242 7.24 12.35 4.88
C LEU A 242 8.09 12.26 3.61
N PRO A 243 9.11 11.40 3.59
CA PRO A 243 9.94 11.19 2.43
C PRO A 243 9.14 10.62 1.25
N GLU A 244 9.66 10.80 0.05
CA GLU A 244 9.09 10.20 -1.14
C GLU A 244 9.21 8.68 -1.09
N ALA A 245 8.14 8.01 -1.52
CA ALA A 245 8.06 6.57 -1.55
C ALA A 245 8.47 6.01 -2.90
N THR A 246 9.16 4.88 -2.89
CA THR A 246 9.47 4.09 -4.08
C THR A 246 8.58 2.87 -4.10
N PHE A 247 8.03 2.52 -5.27
CA PHE A 247 7.27 1.30 -5.44
C PHE A 247 8.12 0.24 -6.14
N ILE A 248 8.27 -0.92 -5.52
CA ILE A 248 8.95 -2.08 -6.07
C ILE A 248 7.89 -3.11 -6.44
N MET A 249 7.80 -3.43 -7.72
CA MET A 249 6.89 -4.45 -8.23
C MET A 249 7.28 -5.85 -7.73
N LYS A 250 6.35 -6.79 -7.78
CA LYS A 250 6.55 -8.16 -7.28
C LYS A 250 7.70 -8.93 -7.97
N ASN A 251 8.06 -8.52 -9.18
CA ASN A 251 9.21 -9.04 -9.93
C ASN A 251 10.56 -8.44 -9.51
N GLY A 252 10.57 -7.54 -8.51
CA GLY A 252 11.78 -6.84 -8.05
C GLY A 252 12.11 -5.55 -8.83
N THR A 253 11.36 -5.22 -9.87
CA THR A 253 11.62 -4.00 -10.66
C THR A 253 11.11 -2.78 -9.90
N GLU A 254 11.97 -1.77 -9.76
CA GLU A 254 11.61 -0.47 -9.19
C GLU A 254 10.83 0.35 -10.21
N TYR A 255 9.71 0.96 -9.75
CA TYR A 255 8.94 1.88 -10.56
C TYR A 255 9.66 3.24 -10.69
N PRO A 256 9.81 3.79 -11.91
CA PRO A 256 10.69 4.95 -12.15
C PRO A 256 10.21 6.25 -11.52
N HIS A 257 8.91 6.37 -11.22
CA HIS A 257 8.35 7.58 -10.63
C HIS A 257 8.18 7.42 -9.12
N LYS A 258 8.60 8.43 -8.36
CA LYS A 258 8.42 8.45 -6.90
C LYS A 258 6.97 8.83 -6.56
N GLY A 259 6.51 8.28 -5.44
CA GLY A 259 5.19 8.56 -4.90
C GLY A 259 5.25 9.43 -3.66
N ARG A 260 4.12 10.05 -3.31
CA ARG A 260 3.96 10.82 -2.08
C ARG A 260 2.79 10.31 -1.27
N VAL A 261 2.96 10.23 0.03
CA VAL A 261 1.86 9.90 0.95
C VAL A 261 0.81 11.00 0.86
N VAL A 262 -0.44 10.61 0.61
CA VAL A 262 -1.55 11.56 0.46
C VAL A 262 -2.60 11.43 1.55
N SER A 263 -2.67 10.28 2.21
CA SER A 263 -3.59 10.09 3.33
C SER A 263 -3.15 8.97 4.25
N LEU A 264 -3.51 9.13 5.52
CA LEU A 264 -3.47 8.09 6.54
C LEU A 264 -4.86 8.06 7.18
N THR A 265 -5.49 6.90 7.23
CA THR A 265 -6.82 6.79 7.86
C THR A 265 -6.70 7.06 9.35
N GLY A 266 -7.59 7.91 9.89
CA GLY A 266 -7.64 8.21 11.33
C GLY A 266 -8.34 7.14 12.16
N VAL A 267 -8.72 6.00 11.56
CA VAL A 267 -9.44 4.92 12.22
C VAL A 267 -8.67 3.61 12.03
N VAL A 268 -8.37 2.96 13.14
CA VAL A 268 -7.73 1.64 13.15
C VAL A 268 -8.75 0.60 12.70
N ASN A 269 -8.36 -0.22 11.75
CA ASN A 269 -9.15 -1.41 11.41
C ASN A 269 -9.07 -2.39 12.59
N THR A 270 -10.21 -2.65 13.22
CA THR A 270 -10.30 -3.51 14.42
C THR A 270 -9.96 -4.99 14.17
N GLU A 271 -10.05 -5.45 12.92
CA GLU A 271 -9.70 -6.82 12.56
C GLU A 271 -8.19 -7.02 12.40
N THR A 272 -7.48 -6.00 11.92
CA THR A 272 -6.05 -6.09 11.60
C THR A 272 -5.14 -5.28 12.53
N GLY A 273 -5.71 -4.43 13.42
CA GLY A 273 -4.94 -3.56 14.30
C GLY A 273 -4.06 -2.55 13.54
N SER A 274 -4.48 -2.15 12.34
CA SER A 274 -3.67 -1.31 11.47
C SER A 274 -4.45 -0.15 10.87
N LEU A 275 -3.74 0.93 10.52
CA LEU A 275 -4.26 2.04 9.73
C LEU A 275 -3.93 1.82 8.26
N THR A 276 -4.78 2.33 7.38
CA THR A 276 -4.50 2.32 5.94
C THR A 276 -3.87 3.63 5.51
N ALA A 277 -2.71 3.55 4.90
CA ALA A 277 -2.05 4.67 4.26
C ALA A 277 -2.16 4.56 2.73
N LYS A 278 -2.16 5.72 2.06
CA LYS A 278 -2.19 5.81 0.59
C LYS A 278 -1.03 6.66 0.11
N VAL A 279 -0.31 6.12 -0.86
CA VAL A 279 0.74 6.83 -1.60
C VAL A 279 0.27 7.04 -3.02
N SER A 280 0.31 8.28 -3.50
CA SER A 280 -0.03 8.65 -4.87
C SER A 280 1.20 8.50 -5.77
N PHE A 281 1.04 7.78 -6.87
CA PHE A 281 2.05 7.62 -7.93
C PHE A 281 1.51 8.16 -9.25
N PRO A 282 2.24 9.05 -9.96
CA PRO A 282 1.91 9.41 -11.32
C PRO A 282 2.13 8.20 -12.23
N ASN A 283 1.24 8.00 -13.21
CA ASN A 283 1.31 6.87 -14.14
C ASN A 283 1.20 7.33 -15.59
N PRO A 284 2.13 8.16 -16.09
CA PRO A 284 2.05 8.74 -17.43
C PRO A 284 2.11 7.67 -18.52
N ASP A 285 2.91 6.62 -18.31
CA ASP A 285 3.15 5.55 -19.28
C ASP A 285 2.13 4.40 -19.18
N GLY A 286 1.21 4.46 -18.21
CA GLY A 286 0.19 3.44 -18.02
C GLY A 286 0.72 2.07 -17.57
N HIS A 287 1.93 2.00 -17.00
CA HIS A 287 2.55 0.74 -16.57
C HIS A 287 1.95 0.18 -15.28
N LEU A 288 1.32 1.01 -14.47
CA LEU A 288 0.61 0.57 -13.26
C LEU A 288 -0.86 0.32 -13.57
N TYR A 289 -1.35 -0.82 -13.11
CA TYR A 289 -2.76 -1.22 -13.23
C TYR A 289 -3.35 -1.42 -11.84
N SER A 290 -4.65 -1.21 -11.72
CA SER A 290 -5.38 -1.54 -10.49
C SER A 290 -5.27 -3.04 -10.21
N GLY A 291 -5.00 -3.39 -8.94
CA GLY A 291 -4.80 -4.77 -8.50
C GLY A 291 -3.36 -5.25 -8.43
N ILE A 292 -2.39 -4.53 -9.03
CA ILE A 292 -0.96 -4.88 -8.91
C ILE A 292 -0.55 -4.82 -7.43
N GLN A 293 0.20 -5.83 -6.99
CA GLN A 293 0.81 -5.88 -5.67
C GLN A 293 2.31 -5.63 -5.76
N GLY A 294 2.85 -5.00 -4.74
CA GLY A 294 4.28 -4.72 -4.62
C GLY A 294 4.66 -4.26 -3.23
N THR A 295 5.84 -3.70 -3.12
CA THR A 295 6.38 -3.18 -1.87
C THR A 295 6.63 -1.68 -2.00
N ILE A 296 6.12 -0.90 -1.07
CA ILE A 296 6.51 0.50 -0.90
C ILE A 296 7.74 0.53 -0.02
N VAL A 297 8.73 1.29 -0.43
CA VAL A 297 9.94 1.57 0.33
C VAL A 297 10.01 3.06 0.61
N MET A 298 10.06 3.42 1.88
CA MET A 298 10.21 4.80 2.33
C MET A 298 11.47 4.92 3.20
N PRO A 299 12.43 5.80 2.86
CA PRO A 299 13.60 6.04 3.67
C PRO A 299 13.26 6.97 4.84
N PHE A 300 13.33 6.45 6.07
CA PHE A 300 13.19 7.28 7.27
C PHE A 300 14.56 7.55 7.87
N ALA A 301 14.82 8.82 8.21
CA ALA A 301 16.05 9.23 8.86
C ALA A 301 15.98 8.94 10.36
N GLU A 302 16.81 8.02 10.83
CA GLU A 302 17.05 7.77 12.25
C GLU A 302 18.29 8.55 12.69
N LYS A 303 18.14 9.42 13.68
CA LYS A 303 19.20 10.31 14.12
C LYS A 303 19.85 9.85 15.41
N GLY A 304 21.18 9.96 15.46
CA GLY A 304 21.94 9.73 16.69
C GLY A 304 21.92 8.28 17.15
N VAL A 305 21.79 7.32 16.24
CA VAL A 305 21.82 5.88 16.52
C VAL A 305 23.26 5.34 16.52
N ILE A 306 23.49 4.28 17.28
CA ILE A 306 24.75 3.55 17.27
C ILE A 306 24.69 2.51 16.16
N ILE A 307 25.64 2.59 15.22
CA ILE A 307 25.75 1.64 14.10
C ILE A 307 27.01 0.81 14.30
N VAL A 308 26.87 -0.50 14.18
CA VAL A 308 27.99 -1.45 14.23
C VAL A 308 27.96 -2.38 13.01
N PRO A 309 29.11 -2.74 12.45
CA PRO A 309 29.16 -3.70 11.36
C PRO A 309 28.59 -5.05 11.79
N GLN A 310 27.86 -5.73 10.89
CA GLN A 310 27.23 -7.01 11.15
C GLN A 310 28.22 -8.08 11.64
N TYR A 311 29.46 -8.05 11.12
CA TYR A 311 30.52 -9.00 11.49
C TYR A 311 31.13 -8.74 12.89
N ALA A 312 30.82 -7.60 13.53
CA ALA A 312 31.21 -7.32 14.92
C ALA A 312 30.23 -7.93 15.94
N VAL A 313 29.03 -8.31 15.50
CA VAL A 313 28.01 -8.90 16.35
C VAL A 313 28.11 -10.43 16.28
N VAL A 314 28.38 -11.03 17.40
CA VAL A 314 28.46 -12.50 17.57
C VAL A 314 27.14 -13.01 18.09
N ARG A 315 26.55 -13.96 17.37
CA ARG A 315 25.32 -14.64 17.80
C ARG A 315 25.65 -15.95 18.49
N LEU A 316 25.33 -16.01 19.76
CA LEU A 316 25.52 -17.23 20.56
C LEU A 316 24.13 -17.72 21.06
N GLN A 317 23.63 -18.77 20.46
CA GLN A 317 22.25 -19.24 20.68
C GLN A 317 21.22 -18.12 20.40
N ASP A 318 20.46 -17.69 21.42
CA ASP A 318 19.45 -16.64 21.29
C ASP A 318 19.96 -15.24 21.70
N LYS A 319 21.28 -15.08 21.95
CA LYS A 319 21.87 -13.82 22.42
C LYS A 319 22.79 -13.22 21.36
N GLU A 320 22.64 -11.93 21.17
CA GLU A 320 23.54 -11.12 20.38
C GLU A 320 24.54 -10.44 21.30
N GLN A 321 25.83 -10.57 21.00
CA GLN A 321 26.91 -10.04 21.83
C GLN A 321 27.95 -9.31 20.98
N VAL A 322 28.55 -8.30 21.58
CA VAL A 322 29.69 -7.58 21.01
C VAL A 322 30.81 -7.58 22.04
N PHE A 323 32.05 -7.79 21.60
CA PHE A 323 33.21 -7.74 22.48
C PHE A 323 33.67 -6.30 22.64
N LYS A 324 33.48 -5.77 23.86
CA LYS A 324 33.94 -4.44 24.27
C LYS A 324 35.37 -4.56 24.82
N VAL A 325 36.25 -3.68 24.35
CA VAL A 325 37.63 -3.61 24.83
C VAL A 325 37.71 -2.69 26.04
N GLN A 326 38.15 -3.23 27.15
CA GLN A 326 38.36 -2.52 28.41
C GLN A 326 39.66 -1.68 28.38
N ALA A 327 39.86 -0.82 29.36
CA ALA A 327 41.06 0.02 29.46
C ALA A 327 42.35 -0.80 29.64
N ASP A 328 42.28 -2.01 30.15
CA ASP A 328 43.38 -2.97 30.32
C ASP A 328 43.62 -3.82 29.07
N SER A 329 42.98 -3.47 27.95
CA SER A 329 43.03 -4.18 26.67
C SER A 329 42.45 -5.60 26.73
N THR A 330 41.57 -5.92 27.69
CA THR A 330 40.86 -7.18 27.71
C THR A 330 39.50 -7.04 27.00
N ALA A 331 39.08 -8.11 26.30
CA ALA A 331 37.76 -8.18 25.66
C ALA A 331 36.72 -8.71 26.65
N THR A 332 35.61 -8.00 26.80
CA THR A 332 34.47 -8.43 27.61
C THR A 332 33.23 -8.55 26.70
N ALA A 333 32.54 -9.68 26.77
CA ALA A 333 31.29 -9.86 26.02
C ALA A 333 30.17 -9.04 26.64
N VAL A 334 29.55 -8.19 25.85
CA VAL A 334 28.40 -7.35 26.23
C VAL A 334 27.20 -7.78 25.40
N GLU A 335 26.12 -8.15 26.08
CA GLU A 335 24.85 -8.46 25.40
C GLU A 335 24.26 -7.18 24.81
N VAL A 336 23.89 -7.24 23.54
CA VAL A 336 23.33 -6.13 22.79
C VAL A 336 22.00 -6.52 22.16
N THR A 337 21.13 -5.55 21.99
CA THR A 337 19.92 -5.71 21.17
C THR A 337 20.14 -4.95 19.88
N THR A 338 20.05 -5.64 18.77
CA THR A 338 20.28 -5.02 17.46
C THR A 338 19.06 -5.08 16.55
N THR A 339 19.00 -4.16 15.59
CA THR A 339 18.02 -4.14 14.51
C THR A 339 18.77 -4.02 13.18
N ASP A 340 18.31 -4.78 12.18
CA ASP A 340 18.89 -4.74 10.84
C ASP A 340 18.61 -3.38 10.17
N THR A 341 19.64 -2.77 9.58
CA THR A 341 19.50 -1.54 8.78
C THR A 341 18.90 -1.79 7.40
N GLY A 342 18.74 -3.06 6.98
CA GLY A 342 18.27 -3.43 5.66
C GLY A 342 19.29 -3.28 4.54
N ASN A 343 20.53 -2.84 4.84
CA ASN A 343 21.62 -2.73 3.88
C ASN A 343 22.48 -4.02 3.79
N GLY A 344 22.24 -4.99 4.72
CA GLY A 344 22.96 -6.26 4.80
C GLY A 344 24.42 -6.15 5.26
N LYS A 345 24.84 -5.00 5.80
CA LYS A 345 26.22 -4.76 6.24
C LYS A 345 26.30 -4.32 7.70
N ASP A 346 25.32 -3.58 8.18
CA ASP A 346 25.36 -2.92 9.46
C ASP A 346 24.11 -3.23 10.30
N PHE A 347 24.26 -3.20 11.63
CA PHE A 347 23.17 -3.24 12.60
C PHE A 347 23.10 -1.94 13.38
N ILE A 348 21.89 -1.54 13.75
CA ILE A 348 21.64 -0.51 14.75
C ILE A 348 21.61 -1.18 16.12
N VAL A 349 22.35 -0.64 17.06
CA VAL A 349 22.35 -1.08 18.45
C VAL A 349 21.33 -0.24 19.23
N ILE A 350 20.28 -0.93 19.72
CA ILE A 350 19.23 -0.31 20.53
C ILE A 350 19.68 -0.20 21.99
N SER A 351 20.37 -1.23 22.50
CA SER A 351 20.84 -1.27 23.88
C SER A 351 22.11 -2.11 24.02
N GLY A 352 22.89 -1.85 25.08
CA GLY A 352 24.09 -2.61 25.45
C GLY A 352 25.41 -1.87 25.19
N LEU A 353 25.45 -0.85 24.34
CA LEU A 353 26.66 -0.06 24.07
C LEU A 353 26.46 1.42 24.40
N ASN A 354 27.55 2.08 24.77
CA ASN A 354 27.61 3.51 24.96
C ASN A 354 28.53 4.18 23.94
N VAL A 355 28.27 5.44 23.66
CA VAL A 355 29.16 6.26 22.82
C VAL A 355 30.56 6.34 23.44
N GLY A 356 31.59 6.10 22.66
CA GLY A 356 32.95 6.06 23.12
C GLY A 356 33.48 4.66 23.49
N ASP A 357 32.60 3.65 23.57
CA ASP A 357 33.03 2.27 23.78
C ASP A 357 33.90 1.80 22.60
N LYS A 358 34.98 1.10 22.87
CA LYS A 358 35.75 0.41 21.85
C LYS A 358 35.28 -1.02 21.71
N ILE A 359 34.96 -1.45 20.49
CA ILE A 359 34.48 -2.81 20.20
C ILE A 359 35.40 -3.49 19.21
N VAL A 360 35.51 -4.80 19.31
CA VAL A 360 36.19 -5.62 18.32
C VAL A 360 35.30 -5.77 17.10
N THR A 361 35.84 -5.54 15.93
CA THR A 361 35.14 -5.67 14.65
C THR A 361 35.54 -6.95 13.92
N THR A 362 36.72 -6.98 13.36
CA THR A 362 37.18 -8.12 12.57
C THR A 362 37.65 -9.27 13.48
N GLY A 363 37.15 -10.47 13.23
CA GLY A 363 37.48 -11.66 14.01
C GLY A 363 36.76 -11.81 15.36
N ALA A 364 35.70 -11.04 15.60
CA ALA A 364 34.91 -11.08 16.84
C ALA A 364 34.48 -12.51 17.23
N ASN A 365 34.18 -13.39 16.26
CA ASN A 365 33.83 -14.80 16.50
C ASN A 365 34.96 -15.64 17.11
N ASN A 366 36.20 -15.18 17.06
CA ASN A 366 37.38 -15.88 17.55
C ASN A 366 37.92 -15.30 18.87
N VAL A 367 37.25 -14.31 19.43
CA VAL A 367 37.61 -13.68 20.69
C VAL A 367 36.98 -14.43 21.86
N ALA A 368 37.79 -14.79 22.84
CA ALA A 368 37.32 -15.35 24.09
C ALA A 368 37.14 -14.24 25.16
N GLU A 369 36.21 -14.43 26.07
CA GLU A 369 36.01 -13.52 27.20
C GLU A 369 37.28 -13.43 28.05
N GLY A 370 37.70 -12.19 28.38
CA GLY A 370 38.95 -11.94 29.13
C GLY A 370 40.21 -12.01 28.29
N GLN A 371 40.14 -12.27 26.99
CA GLN A 371 41.31 -12.34 26.10
C GLN A 371 41.92 -10.93 25.90
N LYS A 372 43.24 -10.82 25.95
CA LYS A 372 43.93 -9.57 25.61
C LYS A 372 43.89 -9.33 24.10
N VAL A 373 43.31 -8.18 23.71
CA VAL A 373 43.27 -7.70 22.32
C VAL A 373 44.49 -6.88 22.04
N LEU A 374 45.30 -7.29 21.05
CA LEU A 374 46.39 -6.48 20.55
C LEU A 374 45.86 -5.65 19.38
N PHE A 375 46.06 -4.35 19.46
CA PHE A 375 45.70 -3.41 18.42
C PHE A 375 46.54 -3.60 17.17
N SER A 376 45.97 -3.49 15.99
CA SER A 376 46.70 -3.53 14.73
C SER A 376 47.69 -2.36 14.65
N ALA A 377 48.76 -2.52 13.87
CA ALA A 377 49.83 -1.53 13.79
C ALA A 377 49.41 -0.15 13.29
N GLU A 378 48.28 -0.05 12.58
CA GLU A 378 47.69 1.21 12.10
C GLU A 378 47.05 2.03 13.20
N GLU A 379 46.35 1.40 14.14
CA GLU A 379 45.75 2.11 15.31
C GLU A 379 46.81 2.65 16.27
N LYS A 380 48.00 2.02 16.34
CA LYS A 380 49.12 2.52 17.15
C LYS A 380 49.74 3.81 16.60
N ALA A 381 49.52 4.11 15.34
CA ALA A 381 50.01 5.33 14.69
C ALA A 381 49.08 6.54 14.97
N GLU A 382 47.79 6.35 15.03
CA GLU A 382 46.83 7.43 15.33
C GLU A 382 46.85 7.82 16.81
N ALA A 383 46.98 6.86 17.74
CA ALA A 383 47.05 7.12 19.19
C ALA A 383 48.37 7.81 19.63
N LYS A 384 49.39 7.96 18.74
CA LYS A 384 50.62 8.72 19.03
C LYS A 384 50.62 10.12 18.45
N SER A 385 49.58 10.51 17.70
CA SER A 385 49.45 11.82 17.04
C SER A 385 48.43 12.74 17.72
N GLU A 386 47.78 12.33 18.77
CA GLU A 386 47.06 13.14 19.75
C GLU A 386 47.89 13.28 21.02
#